data_877675aa6c0a918e9b9102de0ce38ec2
#
_entry.id   877675aa6c0a918e9b9102de0ce38ec2
#
_cell.length_a   1.000
_cell.length_b   1.000
_cell.length_c   1.000
_cell.angle_alpha   90.00
_cell.angle_beta   90.00
_cell.angle_gamma   90.00
#
_symmetry.space_group_name_H-M   'P 1'
#
loop_
_entity.id
_entity.type
_entity.pdbx_description
1 polymer ?
#
loop_
_entity_poly.entity_id
_entity_poly.type
_entity_poly.pdbx_seq_one_letter_code
_entity_poly.pdbx_strand_id
1 'polypeptide(L)'
;MGKYVLKRLLRGALSAIIVVLIVMVLIYSLLDRNKIFSGDPAYNHTASNTRTTYEYARWEAYGYVDYVPYADYLRDLVKAGEIDAETQKEAASLGRKAERDSELTAEYTAKFREYYESKGYEVIRLDADTKKNGQIKDGGNPALFATKDVPLAQRAIKYFTEMFQIDNIHYVPEETDIGERGLTFTLYDPVYGGDKFSPAILGNGTRHKYLLYFDHQFPYLHQNFLTINLGESYTVNKGVDVFTTMTETQGSYVLSSITYPTGVTLERADDLHTATYVEGSRESIASNAERFTDDYTNVRTINKGMSRMGYSFVLGIIATILAYVLGLPIGLLMSRHKEGLLDKIGTIYIMFIIAVPSLAYIFLFKAIGGSVFKLPTLFDLDSGSKLMYILPIVSLTLPQLANLMKWMRRYMIDQMNSDYVKFARSGGLSETEIFSKHIWKNAMIPLVHGIPASIIASMVGAIITERVYVVPGAGNLLTTAINRYDNAVIVGVTFFYAVLSVVSIILGDVLMATVDPRISFSTKDR
;
A
#
# COMPACT_ATOMS: atom_id res chain seq x y z
N MET A 1 17.90 -21.09 15.53
CA MET A 1 16.92 -20.53 14.58
C MET A 1 16.53 -19.08 14.93
N GLY A 2 16.03 -18.77 16.13
CA GLY A 2 15.55 -17.41 16.48
C GLY A 2 16.59 -16.29 16.31
N LYS A 3 17.82 -16.44 16.80
CA LYS A 3 18.89 -15.45 16.61
C LYS A 3 19.23 -15.20 15.13
N TYR A 4 19.20 -16.24 14.29
CA TYR A 4 19.44 -16.13 12.85
C TYR A 4 18.33 -15.31 12.17
N VAL A 5 17.06 -15.67 12.44
CA VAL A 5 15.89 -14.96 11.88
C VAL A 5 15.89 -13.50 12.33
N LEU A 6 16.15 -13.22 13.61
CA LEU A 6 16.23 -11.84 14.12
C LEU A 6 17.34 -11.03 13.42
N LYS A 7 18.54 -11.61 13.26
CA LYS A 7 19.62 -10.93 12.56
C LYS A 7 19.30 -10.67 11.07
N ARG A 8 18.58 -11.61 10.42
CA ARG A 8 18.09 -11.44 9.06
C ARG A 8 17.03 -10.36 8.97
N LEU A 9 16.07 -10.34 9.91
CA LEU A 9 15.05 -9.28 9.99
C LEU A 9 15.68 -7.90 10.14
N LEU A 10 16.63 -7.75 11.08
CA LEU A 10 17.31 -6.46 11.29
C LEU A 10 18.07 -5.99 10.04
N ARG A 11 18.80 -6.89 9.38
CA ARG A 11 19.50 -6.56 8.13
C ARG A 11 18.52 -6.25 7.00
N GLY A 12 17.41 -6.99 6.93
CA GLY A 12 16.36 -6.77 5.96
C GLY A 12 15.66 -5.42 6.16
N ALA A 13 15.33 -5.08 7.41
CA ALA A 13 14.76 -3.78 7.75
C ALA A 13 15.71 -2.63 7.33
N LEU A 14 17.00 -2.76 7.65
CA LEU A 14 18.00 -1.79 7.20
C LEU A 14 18.06 -1.68 5.66
N SER A 15 18.01 -2.81 4.95
CA SER A 15 17.99 -2.81 3.49
C SER A 15 16.73 -2.14 2.94
N ALA A 16 15.56 -2.38 3.52
CA ALA A 16 14.31 -1.74 3.11
C ALA A 16 14.37 -0.21 3.32
N ILE A 17 14.90 0.24 4.46
CA ILE A 17 15.13 1.66 4.74
C ILE A 17 16.05 2.28 3.68
N ILE A 18 17.18 1.63 3.36
CA ILE A 18 18.12 2.13 2.35
C ILE A 18 17.47 2.23 0.97
N VAL A 19 16.70 1.22 0.56
CA VAL A 19 15.99 1.24 -0.74
C VAL A 19 15.01 2.41 -0.79
N VAL A 20 14.22 2.60 0.25
CA VAL A 20 13.26 3.71 0.32
C VAL A 20 13.98 5.07 0.31
N LEU A 21 15.07 5.22 1.06
CA LEU A 21 15.90 6.43 1.04
C LEU A 21 16.42 6.74 -0.37
N ILE A 22 16.94 5.73 -1.08
CA ILE A 22 17.40 5.91 -2.46
C ILE A 22 16.25 6.38 -3.35
N VAL A 23 15.07 5.76 -3.26
CA VAL A 23 13.89 6.15 -4.04
C VAL A 23 13.44 7.56 -3.68
N MET A 24 13.40 7.92 -2.40
CA MET A 24 13.08 9.29 -1.97
C MET A 24 14.07 10.30 -2.53
N VAL A 25 15.39 10.03 -2.44
CA VAL A 25 16.43 10.91 -3.00
C VAL A 25 16.21 11.08 -4.51
N LEU A 26 15.99 10.01 -5.26
CA LEU A 26 15.78 10.08 -6.70
C LEU A 26 14.53 10.89 -7.06
N ILE A 27 13.40 10.61 -6.39
CA ILE A 27 12.13 11.26 -6.68
C ILE A 27 12.18 12.75 -6.31
N TYR A 28 12.57 13.06 -5.08
CA TYR A 28 12.52 14.43 -4.58
C TYR A 28 13.65 15.34 -5.12
N SER A 29 14.74 14.75 -5.63
CA SER A 29 15.82 15.53 -6.25
C SER A 29 15.70 15.69 -7.76
N LEU A 30 15.07 14.73 -8.45
CA LEU A 30 15.03 14.71 -9.92
C LEU A 30 13.68 15.14 -10.50
N LEU A 31 12.58 14.97 -9.76
CA LEU A 31 11.25 15.35 -10.23
C LEU A 31 10.92 16.78 -9.84
N ASP A 32 10.50 17.57 -10.81
CA ASP A 32 9.96 18.90 -10.58
C ASP A 32 8.65 18.81 -9.76
N ARG A 33 8.64 19.43 -8.58
CA ARG A 33 7.48 19.45 -7.68
C ARG A 33 6.22 20.03 -8.32
N ASN A 34 6.36 20.88 -9.35
CA ASN A 34 5.20 21.44 -10.07
C ASN A 34 4.42 20.39 -10.88
N LYS A 35 5.06 19.26 -11.20
CA LYS A 35 4.40 18.18 -11.95
C LYS A 35 3.22 17.55 -11.21
N ILE A 36 3.18 17.64 -9.89
CA ILE A 36 2.05 17.15 -9.08
C ILE A 36 0.73 17.82 -9.46
N PHE A 37 0.76 19.03 -10.00
CA PHE A 37 -0.43 19.77 -10.41
C PHE A 37 -0.93 19.44 -11.82
N SER A 38 -0.19 18.66 -12.60
CA SER A 38 -0.49 18.40 -14.03
C SER A 38 -1.86 17.75 -14.27
N GLY A 39 -2.41 17.05 -13.27
CA GLY A 39 -3.72 16.39 -13.32
C GLY A 39 -4.71 16.89 -12.26
N ASP A 40 -4.43 18.00 -11.59
CA ASP A 40 -5.28 18.53 -10.53
C ASP A 40 -6.38 19.46 -11.08
N PRO A 41 -7.67 19.05 -11.10
CA PRO A 41 -8.75 19.88 -11.56
C PRO A 41 -8.92 21.17 -10.72
N ALA A 42 -8.69 21.10 -9.41
CA ALA A 42 -8.80 22.26 -8.52
C ALA A 42 -7.73 23.31 -8.86
N TYR A 43 -6.50 22.88 -9.13
CA TYR A 43 -5.44 23.76 -9.60
C TYR A 43 -5.78 24.47 -10.91
N ASN A 44 -6.40 23.75 -11.86
CA ASN A 44 -6.77 24.31 -13.16
C ASN A 44 -7.91 25.34 -13.05
N HIS A 45 -8.74 25.25 -12.01
CA HIS A 45 -9.81 26.22 -11.73
C HIS A 45 -9.34 27.41 -10.90
N THR A 46 -8.15 27.36 -10.32
CA THR A 46 -7.58 28.51 -9.59
C THR A 46 -6.82 29.43 -10.54
N ALA A 47 -6.79 30.72 -10.20
CA ALA A 47 -6.09 31.73 -11.00
C ALA A 47 -5.38 32.74 -10.09
N SER A 48 -4.41 33.47 -10.66
CA SER A 48 -3.73 34.57 -9.98
C SER A 48 -3.15 34.17 -8.62
N ASN A 49 -3.27 35.02 -7.61
CA ASN A 49 -2.73 34.82 -6.26
C ASN A 49 -3.29 33.59 -5.54
N THR A 50 -4.58 33.25 -5.78
CA THR A 50 -5.19 32.03 -5.24
C THR A 50 -4.49 30.78 -5.77
N ARG A 51 -3.99 30.77 -7.01
CA ARG A 51 -3.20 29.65 -7.53
C ARG A 51 -1.89 29.51 -6.76
N THR A 52 -1.18 30.60 -6.55
CA THR A 52 0.09 30.59 -5.81
C THR A 52 -0.11 30.10 -4.37
N THR A 53 -1.08 30.63 -3.65
CA THR A 53 -1.37 30.16 -2.28
C THR A 53 -1.81 28.69 -2.24
N TYR A 54 -2.55 28.23 -3.26
CA TYR A 54 -2.91 26.82 -3.42
C TYR A 54 -1.68 25.93 -3.63
N GLU A 55 -0.71 26.37 -4.46
CA GLU A 55 0.54 25.64 -4.68
C GLU A 55 1.30 25.44 -3.36
N TYR A 56 1.52 26.53 -2.61
CA TYR A 56 2.23 26.46 -1.34
C TYR A 56 1.51 25.61 -0.30
N ALA A 57 0.21 25.73 -0.16
CA ALA A 57 -0.58 24.91 0.76
C ALA A 57 -0.51 23.41 0.38
N ARG A 58 -0.44 23.08 -0.92
CA ARG A 58 -0.27 21.69 -1.36
C ARG A 58 1.15 21.20 -1.16
N TRP A 59 2.16 22.02 -1.43
CA TRP A 59 3.53 21.64 -1.14
C TRP A 59 3.79 21.42 0.35
N GLU A 60 3.12 22.16 1.23
CA GLU A 60 3.14 21.91 2.66
C GLU A 60 2.50 20.55 3.00
N ALA A 61 1.28 20.33 2.55
CA ALA A 61 0.55 19.07 2.80
C ALA A 61 1.36 17.83 2.37
N TYR A 62 2.20 17.97 1.33
CA TYR A 62 3.07 16.90 0.84
C TYR A 62 4.52 16.98 1.38
N GLY A 63 4.75 17.83 2.35
CA GLY A 63 6.02 17.95 3.07
C GLY A 63 7.18 18.52 2.26
N TYR A 64 6.93 19.29 1.20
CA TYR A 64 7.97 19.97 0.43
C TYR A 64 8.45 21.25 1.09
N VAL A 65 7.55 21.97 1.68
CA VAL A 65 7.81 23.26 2.32
C VAL A 65 7.07 23.34 3.65
N ASP A 66 7.55 24.19 4.54
CA ASP A 66 6.73 24.75 5.60
C ASP A 66 6.03 25.97 5.03
N TYR A 67 4.73 26.11 5.26
CA TYR A 67 3.91 27.20 4.75
C TYR A 67 3.02 27.74 5.86
N VAL A 68 3.15 29.02 6.18
CA VAL A 68 2.36 29.65 7.23
C VAL A 68 1.64 30.88 6.65
N PRO A 69 0.33 30.80 6.41
CA PRO A 69 -0.48 31.95 6.05
C PRO A 69 -0.47 33.01 7.16
N TYR A 70 -0.41 34.28 6.80
CA TYR A 70 -0.50 35.38 7.74
C TYR A 70 -1.77 35.32 8.59
N ALA A 71 -2.89 34.89 8.03
CA ALA A 71 -4.13 34.71 8.77
C ALA A 71 -4.02 33.70 9.92
N ASP A 72 -3.19 32.65 9.76
CA ASP A 72 -2.97 31.64 10.79
C ASP A 72 -2.12 32.18 11.94
N TYR A 73 -1.09 32.95 11.61
CA TYR A 73 -0.30 33.68 12.61
C TYR A 73 -1.18 34.60 13.47
N LEU A 74 -2.06 35.39 12.86
CA LEU A 74 -2.97 36.26 13.59
C LEU A 74 -3.93 35.46 14.47
N ARG A 75 -4.40 34.29 13.99
CA ARG A 75 -5.26 33.39 14.76
C ARG A 75 -4.56 32.83 15.99
N ASP A 76 -3.28 32.52 15.86
CA ASP A 76 -2.48 32.04 16.98
C ASP A 76 -2.22 33.13 18.02
N LEU A 77 -2.04 34.39 17.62
CA LEU A 77 -1.97 35.52 18.54
C LEU A 77 -3.28 35.70 19.34
N VAL A 78 -4.44 35.50 18.71
CA VAL A 78 -5.74 35.53 19.42
C VAL A 78 -5.83 34.39 20.43
N LYS A 79 -5.43 33.18 20.06
CA LYS A 79 -5.43 32.02 20.97
C LYS A 79 -4.47 32.23 22.16
N ALA A 80 -3.38 32.91 21.93
CA ALA A 80 -2.42 33.30 22.99
C ALA A 80 -2.91 34.45 23.88
N GLY A 81 -4.02 35.11 23.52
CA GLY A 81 -4.54 36.26 24.23
C GLY A 81 -3.75 37.56 24.02
N GLU A 82 -2.91 37.61 23.01
CA GLU A 82 -2.08 38.78 22.70
C GLU A 82 -2.85 39.87 21.94
N ILE A 83 -3.86 39.47 21.18
CA ILE A 83 -4.77 40.35 20.45
C ILE A 83 -6.22 39.88 20.58
N ASP A 84 -7.15 40.83 20.44
CA ASP A 84 -8.57 40.51 20.37
C ASP A 84 -9.06 40.22 18.93
N ALA A 85 -10.31 39.78 18.80
CA ALA A 85 -10.89 39.40 17.50
C ALA A 85 -11.12 40.62 16.58
N GLU A 86 -11.28 41.83 17.14
CA GLU A 86 -11.45 43.07 16.36
C GLU A 86 -10.12 43.49 15.73
N THR A 87 -9.07 43.51 16.53
CA THR A 87 -7.68 43.75 16.08
C THR A 87 -7.28 42.72 15.04
N GLN A 88 -7.59 41.43 15.22
CA GLN A 88 -7.32 40.37 14.24
C GLN A 88 -7.96 40.70 12.90
N LYS A 89 -9.25 41.07 12.90
CA LYS A 89 -10.01 41.33 11.66
C LYS A 89 -9.45 42.53 10.90
N GLU A 90 -9.06 43.57 11.62
CA GLU A 90 -8.45 44.76 11.00
C GLU A 90 -7.04 44.44 10.47
N ALA A 91 -6.19 43.81 11.29
CA ALA A 91 -4.84 43.42 10.90
C ALA A 91 -4.81 42.45 9.69
N ALA A 92 -5.82 41.58 9.56
CA ALA A 92 -5.95 40.65 8.42
C ALA A 92 -6.33 41.35 7.11
N SER A 93 -6.77 42.61 7.14
CA SER A 93 -7.26 43.35 5.97
C SER A 93 -6.12 43.92 5.16
N LEU A 94 -5.44 43.07 4.38
CA LEU A 94 -4.33 43.49 3.50
C LEU A 94 -4.82 44.45 2.43
N GLY A 95 -4.13 45.58 2.30
CA GLY A 95 -4.30 46.53 1.20
C GLY A 95 -3.92 45.92 -0.15
N ARG A 96 -4.37 46.52 -1.25
CA ARG A 96 -4.03 46.04 -2.61
C ARG A 96 -2.53 45.99 -2.87
N LYS A 97 -1.78 46.84 -2.19
CA LYS A 97 -0.31 46.89 -2.14
C LYS A 97 0.12 47.21 -0.73
N ALA A 98 1.36 46.95 -0.38
CA ALA A 98 1.88 47.19 0.96
C ALA A 98 1.72 48.64 1.43
N GLU A 99 1.89 49.62 0.52
CA GLU A 99 1.76 51.05 0.84
C GLU A 99 0.32 51.49 1.13
N ARG A 100 -0.66 50.59 0.93
CA ARG A 100 -2.07 50.84 1.18
C ARG A 100 -2.64 50.04 2.35
N ASP A 101 -1.78 49.42 3.14
CA ASP A 101 -2.17 48.79 4.39
C ASP A 101 -2.58 49.87 5.40
N SER A 102 -3.53 49.59 6.28
CA SER A 102 -3.79 50.41 7.44
C SER A 102 -2.54 50.44 8.36
N GLU A 103 -2.43 51.42 9.22
CA GLU A 103 -1.32 51.50 10.15
C GLU A 103 -1.18 50.26 11.02
N LEU A 104 -2.33 49.72 11.48
CA LEU A 104 -2.40 48.48 12.24
C LEU A 104 -1.98 47.25 11.38
N THR A 105 -2.49 47.15 10.15
CA THR A 105 -2.09 46.06 9.24
C THR A 105 -0.61 46.10 8.93
N ALA A 106 -0.04 47.30 8.71
CA ALA A 106 1.40 47.50 8.46
C ALA A 106 2.25 47.08 9.67
N GLU A 107 1.82 47.39 10.89
CA GLU A 107 2.48 46.95 12.12
C GLU A 107 2.54 45.42 12.23
N TYR A 108 1.40 44.74 12.08
CA TYR A 108 1.36 43.28 12.23
C TYR A 108 2.01 42.51 11.06
N THR A 109 1.97 43.06 9.86
CA THR A 109 2.74 42.47 8.73
C THR A 109 4.24 42.63 8.94
N ALA A 110 4.71 43.71 9.54
CA ALA A 110 6.10 43.87 9.92
C ALA A 110 6.53 42.90 11.03
N LYS A 111 5.70 42.74 12.09
CA LYS A 111 5.94 41.73 13.15
C LYS A 111 5.98 40.30 12.59
N PHE A 112 5.05 39.95 11.68
CA PHE A 112 5.04 38.69 11.01
C PHE A 112 6.32 38.43 10.22
N ARG A 113 6.77 39.43 9.45
CA ARG A 113 8.00 39.36 8.67
C ARG A 113 9.21 39.15 9.57
N GLU A 114 9.40 40.03 10.57
CA GLU A 114 10.53 39.95 11.51
C GLU A 114 10.58 38.58 12.21
N TYR A 115 9.42 38.06 12.68
CA TYR A 115 9.33 36.78 13.38
C TYR A 115 9.73 35.61 12.50
N TYR A 116 9.23 35.54 11.26
CA TYR A 116 9.51 34.39 10.39
C TYR A 116 10.87 34.51 9.69
N GLU A 117 11.30 35.70 9.29
CA GLU A 117 12.64 35.89 8.73
C GLU A 117 13.74 35.57 9.76
N SER A 118 13.53 35.89 11.05
CA SER A 118 14.45 35.49 12.12
C SER A 118 14.60 33.98 12.26
N LYS A 119 13.60 33.21 11.87
CA LYS A 119 13.58 31.74 11.85
C LYS A 119 14.06 31.13 10.52
N GLY A 120 14.50 31.98 9.58
CA GLY A 120 15.02 31.57 8.29
C GLY A 120 13.94 31.18 7.29
N TYR A 121 12.72 31.72 7.43
CA TYR A 121 11.66 31.64 6.41
C TYR A 121 11.80 32.79 5.42
N GLU A 122 11.39 32.56 4.19
CA GLU A 122 11.13 33.59 3.20
C GLU A 122 9.71 34.11 3.39
N VAL A 123 9.52 35.42 3.51
CA VAL A 123 8.19 36.03 3.64
C VAL A 123 7.79 36.63 2.29
N ILE A 124 6.76 36.04 1.70
CA ILE A 124 6.25 36.40 0.38
C ILE A 124 4.94 37.17 0.53
N ARG A 125 4.93 38.38 -0.04
CA ARG A 125 3.71 39.17 -0.22
C ARG A 125 3.31 39.14 -1.68
N LEU A 126 2.06 38.77 -1.95
CA LEU A 126 1.41 38.88 -3.23
C LEU A 126 0.50 40.10 -3.20
N ASP A 127 0.81 41.12 -4.01
CA ASP A 127 -0.07 42.26 -4.20
C ASP A 127 -1.32 41.87 -4.99
N ALA A 128 -2.38 42.65 -4.88
CA ALA A 128 -3.63 42.39 -5.60
C ALA A 128 -3.40 42.38 -7.12
N ASP A 129 -3.76 41.28 -7.78
CA ASP A 129 -3.74 41.18 -9.24
C ASP A 129 -5.00 41.87 -9.79
N THR A 130 -4.79 42.93 -10.59
CA THR A 130 -5.87 43.79 -11.06
C THR A 130 -6.02 43.75 -12.58
N LYS A 131 -7.26 43.88 -13.03
CA LYS A 131 -7.60 44.10 -14.44
C LYS A 131 -7.18 45.50 -14.89
N LYS A 132 -7.13 45.75 -16.21
CA LYS A 132 -6.81 47.06 -16.79
C LYS A 132 -7.73 48.20 -16.26
N ASN A 133 -8.95 47.87 -15.86
CA ASN A 133 -9.92 48.80 -15.29
C ASN A 133 -9.74 49.02 -13.75
N GLY A 134 -8.72 48.47 -13.15
CA GLY A 134 -8.43 48.61 -11.71
C GLY A 134 -9.24 47.67 -10.80
N GLN A 135 -10.14 46.81 -11.32
CA GLN A 135 -10.81 45.80 -10.52
C GLN A 135 -9.90 44.61 -10.24
N ILE A 136 -10.01 44.02 -9.06
CA ILE A 136 -9.28 42.81 -8.70
C ILE A 136 -9.76 41.67 -9.61
N LYS A 137 -8.83 40.91 -10.19
CA LYS A 137 -9.16 39.70 -10.94
C LYS A 137 -9.75 38.63 -10.02
N ASP A 138 -10.45 37.69 -10.59
CA ASP A 138 -10.86 36.50 -9.84
C ASP A 138 -9.63 35.76 -9.30
N GLY A 139 -9.64 35.46 -8.00
CA GLY A 139 -8.49 34.90 -7.29
C GLY A 139 -7.30 35.84 -7.10
N GLY A 140 -7.42 37.14 -7.46
CA GLY A 140 -6.34 38.11 -7.38
C GLY A 140 -6.23 38.90 -6.07
N ASN A 141 -6.86 38.45 -4.99
CA ASN A 141 -6.77 39.11 -3.67
C ASN A 141 -5.31 39.09 -3.15
N PRO A 142 -4.90 40.15 -2.41
CA PRO A 142 -3.58 40.16 -1.83
C PRO A 142 -3.43 39.02 -0.83
N ALA A 143 -2.24 38.47 -0.72
CA ALA A 143 -1.89 37.43 0.24
C ALA A 143 -0.50 37.68 0.84
N LEU A 144 -0.31 37.23 2.08
CA LEU A 144 0.97 37.25 2.76
C LEU A 144 1.17 35.92 3.46
N PHE A 145 2.35 35.34 3.31
CA PHE A 145 2.71 34.07 3.92
C PHE A 145 4.22 33.93 4.09
N ALA A 146 4.60 33.08 5.02
CA ALA A 146 6.00 32.68 5.23
C ALA A 146 6.19 31.25 4.69
N THR A 147 7.31 30.97 4.07
CA THR A 147 7.64 29.67 3.53
C THR A 147 9.10 29.31 3.75
N LYS A 148 9.39 28.02 3.87
CA LYS A 148 10.74 27.49 3.98
C LYS A 148 10.80 26.10 3.37
N ASP A 149 11.75 25.85 2.48
CA ASP A 149 11.95 24.52 1.92
C ASP A 149 12.37 23.51 3.01
N VAL A 150 11.69 22.37 3.08
CA VAL A 150 12.04 21.30 4.00
C VAL A 150 13.17 20.47 3.39
N PRO A 151 14.34 20.38 4.05
CA PRO A 151 15.46 19.58 3.55
C PRO A 151 15.08 18.10 3.37
N LEU A 152 15.62 17.46 2.33
CA LEU A 152 15.35 16.05 2.04
C LEU A 152 15.65 15.12 3.23
N ALA A 153 16.73 15.37 3.96
CA ALA A 153 17.05 14.62 5.17
C ALA A 153 15.96 14.70 6.24
N GLN A 154 15.40 15.89 6.45
CA GLN A 154 14.31 16.10 7.40
C GLN A 154 13.03 15.38 6.94
N ARG A 155 12.71 15.42 5.64
CA ARG A 155 11.55 14.66 5.07
C ARG A 155 11.72 13.16 5.27
N ALA A 156 12.93 12.65 5.03
CA ALA A 156 13.20 11.22 5.22
C ALA A 156 13.08 10.83 6.70
N ILE A 157 13.65 11.60 7.62
CA ILE A 157 13.51 11.36 9.06
C ILE A 157 12.04 11.39 9.45
N LYS A 158 11.29 12.42 9.07
CA LYS A 158 9.86 12.56 9.33
C LYS A 158 9.08 11.34 8.82
N TYR A 159 9.31 10.94 7.58
CA TYR A 159 8.65 9.77 6.97
C TYR A 159 8.83 8.50 7.81
N PHE A 160 10.07 8.19 8.24
CA PHE A 160 10.32 6.98 9.03
C PHE A 160 9.86 7.09 10.48
N THR A 161 9.88 8.26 11.09
CA THR A 161 9.42 8.45 12.48
C THR A 161 7.90 8.46 12.59
N GLU A 162 7.20 8.93 11.55
CA GLU A 162 5.73 8.98 11.52
C GLU A 162 5.10 7.74 10.87
N MET A 163 5.94 6.84 10.31
CA MET A 163 5.46 5.63 9.62
C MET A 163 4.66 4.69 10.52
N PHE A 164 5.05 4.56 11.79
CA PHE A 164 4.39 3.70 12.77
C PHE A 164 3.88 4.55 13.92
N GLN A 165 2.58 4.67 14.01
CA GLN A 165 1.91 5.43 15.06
C GLN A 165 1.18 4.43 15.97
N ILE A 166 1.49 4.50 17.27
CA ILE A 166 0.77 3.74 18.29
C ILE A 166 -0.36 4.64 18.78
N ASP A 167 -1.60 4.19 18.60
CA ASP A 167 -2.77 4.92 19.01
C ASP A 167 -3.22 4.51 20.40
N ASN A 168 -3.80 5.43 21.16
CA ASN A 168 -4.37 5.19 22.45
C ASN A 168 -5.87 4.91 22.34
N ILE A 169 -6.42 4.25 23.35
CA ILE A 169 -7.85 4.01 23.45
C ILE A 169 -8.55 5.34 23.66
N HIS A 170 -9.50 5.68 22.77
CA HIS A 170 -10.25 6.91 22.82
C HIS A 170 -11.46 6.76 23.76
N TYR A 171 -11.33 7.27 24.98
CA TYR A 171 -12.43 7.37 25.93
C TYR A 171 -13.27 8.61 25.64
N VAL A 172 -14.59 8.50 25.88
CA VAL A 172 -15.47 9.66 25.86
C VAL A 172 -15.19 10.58 27.07
N PRO A 173 -15.57 11.88 27.01
CA PRO A 173 -15.35 12.82 28.11
C PRO A 173 -15.87 12.33 29.47
N GLU A 174 -15.22 12.76 30.55
CA GLU A 174 -15.56 12.33 31.92
C GLU A 174 -16.94 12.77 32.39
N GLU A 175 -17.47 13.83 31.82
CA GLU A 175 -18.78 14.38 32.13
C GLU A 175 -19.96 13.46 31.69
N THR A 176 -19.66 12.42 30.90
CA THR A 176 -20.65 11.46 30.43
C THR A 176 -20.83 10.38 31.48
N ASP A 177 -22.05 10.23 32.03
CA ASP A 177 -22.37 9.18 33.03
C ASP A 177 -22.51 7.82 32.35
N ILE A 178 -21.41 7.09 32.29
CA ILE A 178 -21.29 5.80 31.58
C ILE A 178 -20.84 4.65 32.50
N GLY A 179 -20.77 4.89 33.79
CA GLY A 179 -20.25 3.93 34.77
C GLY A 179 -18.72 3.80 34.76
N GLU A 180 -18.21 2.67 35.21
CA GLU A 180 -16.76 2.41 35.25
C GLU A 180 -16.19 2.25 33.84
N ARG A 181 -15.14 3.01 33.54
CA ARG A 181 -14.40 2.91 32.29
C ARG A 181 -13.50 1.68 32.32
N GLY A 182 -13.43 1.00 31.18
CA GLY A 182 -12.56 -0.16 31.12
C GLY A 182 -12.68 -0.93 29.82
N LEU A 183 -11.97 -2.06 29.79
CA LEU A 183 -11.99 -3.00 28.69
C LEU A 183 -12.44 -4.37 29.19
N THR A 184 -13.27 -5.02 28.41
CA THR A 184 -13.75 -6.38 28.71
C THR A 184 -13.42 -7.28 27.53
N PHE A 185 -12.77 -8.41 27.82
CA PHE A 185 -12.60 -9.48 26.85
C PHE A 185 -13.70 -10.51 27.05
N THR A 186 -14.38 -10.88 25.97
CA THR A 186 -15.40 -11.93 26.00
C THR A 186 -15.18 -12.92 24.86
N LEU A 187 -15.57 -14.19 25.11
CA LEU A 187 -15.62 -15.22 24.07
C LEU A 187 -17.04 -15.47 23.57
N TYR A 188 -18.02 -15.03 24.34
CA TYR A 188 -19.44 -15.17 24.06
C TYR A 188 -20.14 -13.86 24.41
N ASP A 189 -20.38 -13.04 23.41
CA ASP A 189 -21.12 -11.78 23.59
C ASP A 189 -22.62 -12.04 23.51
N PRO A 190 -23.41 -11.85 24.60
CA PRO A 190 -24.84 -12.12 24.59
C PRO A 190 -25.62 -11.28 23.57
N VAL A 191 -25.16 -10.07 23.30
CA VAL A 191 -25.84 -9.17 22.35
C VAL A 191 -25.54 -9.52 20.90
N TYR A 192 -24.29 -9.92 20.63
CA TYR A 192 -23.79 -10.17 19.29
C TYR A 192 -23.76 -11.65 18.91
N GLY A 193 -23.17 -12.48 19.76
CA GLY A 193 -22.95 -13.90 19.54
C GLY A 193 -23.95 -14.81 20.27
N GLY A 194 -24.58 -14.35 21.33
CA GLY A 194 -25.42 -15.16 22.19
C GLY A 194 -24.63 -16.33 22.78
N ASP A 195 -25.14 -17.56 22.62
CA ASP A 195 -24.47 -18.78 23.04
C ASP A 195 -23.39 -19.27 22.06
N LYS A 196 -23.21 -18.60 20.95
CA LYS A 196 -22.19 -18.95 19.95
C LYS A 196 -20.87 -18.26 20.23
N PHE A 197 -19.78 -18.92 19.80
CA PHE A 197 -18.45 -18.38 19.92
C PHE A 197 -18.33 -17.05 19.13
N SER A 198 -18.10 -15.95 19.84
CA SER A 198 -18.07 -14.58 19.33
C SER A 198 -17.05 -13.74 20.11
N PRO A 199 -15.74 -14.04 19.96
CA PRO A 199 -14.68 -13.35 20.69
C PRO A 199 -14.69 -11.86 20.36
N ALA A 200 -14.61 -11.03 21.40
CA ALA A 200 -14.58 -9.59 21.25
C ALA A 200 -13.78 -8.91 22.37
N ILE A 201 -13.24 -7.73 22.06
CA ILE A 201 -12.76 -6.76 23.04
C ILE A 201 -13.77 -5.62 23.05
N LEU A 202 -14.45 -5.48 24.19
CA LEU A 202 -15.47 -4.47 24.41
C LEU A 202 -14.89 -3.32 25.22
N GLY A 203 -15.26 -2.10 24.86
CA GLY A 203 -14.94 -0.90 25.62
C GLY A 203 -16.15 -0.42 26.41
N ASN A 204 -15.93 -0.02 27.67
CA ASN A 204 -16.89 0.77 28.43
C ASN A 204 -16.39 2.21 28.53
N GLY A 205 -17.19 3.17 28.10
CA GLY A 205 -16.79 4.55 28.03
C GLY A 205 -15.85 4.90 26.89
N THR A 206 -15.66 4.01 25.95
CA THR A 206 -14.88 4.25 24.72
C THR A 206 -15.76 4.76 23.59
N ARG A 207 -15.15 5.42 22.58
CA ARG A 207 -15.85 5.92 21.40
C ARG A 207 -16.63 4.82 20.67
N HIS A 208 -16.05 3.63 20.57
CA HIS A 208 -16.70 2.45 20.00
C HIS A 208 -16.86 1.39 21.07
N LYS A 209 -18.05 0.80 21.19
CA LYS A 209 -18.32 -0.28 22.13
C LYS A 209 -17.52 -1.53 21.79
N TYR A 210 -17.48 -1.91 20.52
CA TYR A 210 -16.69 -3.03 20.03
C TYR A 210 -15.38 -2.50 19.46
N LEU A 211 -14.29 -2.72 20.16
CA LEU A 211 -12.96 -2.30 19.69
C LEU A 211 -12.38 -3.31 18.71
N LEU A 212 -12.56 -4.60 18.97
CA LEU A 212 -12.24 -5.72 18.09
C LEU A 212 -13.29 -6.79 18.29
N TYR A 213 -13.87 -7.32 17.22
CA TYR A 213 -14.76 -8.47 17.27
C TYR A 213 -14.65 -9.34 16.02
N PHE A 214 -15.12 -10.59 16.13
CA PHE A 214 -15.07 -11.55 15.05
C PHE A 214 -16.49 -12.03 14.75
N ASP A 215 -16.89 -11.92 13.50
CA ASP A 215 -18.06 -12.60 12.97
C ASP A 215 -17.68 -13.79 12.07
N HIS A 216 -18.67 -14.44 11.47
CA HIS A 216 -18.43 -15.58 10.57
C HIS A 216 -17.73 -15.22 9.27
N GLN A 217 -17.56 -13.96 8.96
CA GLN A 217 -16.95 -13.48 7.73
C GLN A 217 -15.50 -13.07 7.94
N PHE A 218 -15.21 -12.25 8.99
CA PHE A 218 -13.86 -11.76 9.28
C PHE A 218 -13.78 -10.92 10.57
N PRO A 219 -12.57 -10.65 11.06
CA PRO A 219 -12.39 -9.78 12.21
C PRO A 219 -12.67 -8.30 11.86
N TYR A 220 -13.29 -7.61 12.78
CA TYR A 220 -13.54 -6.18 12.76
C TYR A 220 -12.69 -5.45 13.78
N LEU A 221 -12.00 -4.41 13.36
CA LEU A 221 -11.20 -3.57 14.24
C LEU A 221 -11.70 -2.11 14.13
N HIS A 222 -12.32 -1.61 15.20
CA HIS A 222 -12.76 -0.22 15.29
C HIS A 222 -11.76 0.70 16.02
N GLN A 223 -10.85 0.12 16.77
CA GLN A 223 -9.78 0.85 17.43
C GLN A 223 -8.44 0.44 16.83
N ASN A 224 -7.79 1.36 16.13
CA ASN A 224 -6.44 1.15 15.66
C ASN A 224 -5.48 1.24 16.85
N PHE A 225 -4.71 0.19 17.08
CA PHE A 225 -3.61 0.18 18.05
C PHE A 225 -2.27 0.49 17.41
N LEU A 226 -2.17 0.23 16.12
CA LEU A 226 -1.01 0.52 15.30
C LEU A 226 -1.50 1.00 13.94
N THR A 227 -1.17 2.24 13.61
CA THR A 227 -1.43 2.81 12.29
C THR A 227 -0.15 2.84 11.48
N ILE A 228 -0.21 2.34 10.24
CA ILE A 228 0.90 2.41 9.30
C ILE A 228 0.64 3.59 8.36
N ASN A 229 1.39 4.68 8.57
CA ASN A 229 1.29 5.88 7.75
C ASN A 229 2.38 5.85 6.66
N LEU A 230 1.98 5.69 5.41
CA LEU A 230 2.88 5.70 4.25
C LEU A 230 2.81 7.03 3.47
N GLY A 231 2.18 8.04 4.06
CA GLY A 231 1.91 9.33 3.44
C GLY A 231 0.54 9.38 2.78
N GLU A 232 0.18 10.55 2.25
CA GLU A 232 -1.11 10.83 1.62
C GLU A 232 -0.96 10.87 0.11
N SER A 233 -1.84 10.17 -0.61
CA SER A 233 -1.94 10.22 -2.07
C SER A 233 -2.54 11.56 -2.51
N TYR A 234 -1.94 12.23 -3.48
CA TYR A 234 -2.39 13.54 -3.93
C TYR A 234 -2.81 13.62 -5.39
N THR A 235 -2.53 12.60 -6.19
CA THR A 235 -2.95 12.58 -7.60
C THR A 235 -3.70 11.33 -8.01
N VAL A 236 -3.41 10.20 -7.38
CA VAL A 236 -4.05 8.91 -7.70
C VAL A 236 -5.36 8.76 -6.95
N ASN A 237 -5.34 8.96 -5.64
CA ASN A 237 -6.51 8.91 -4.77
C ASN A 237 -6.44 10.07 -3.77
N LYS A 238 -6.74 11.28 -4.26
CA LYS A 238 -6.48 12.56 -3.58
C LYS A 238 -7.07 12.62 -2.17
N GLY A 239 -6.20 12.89 -1.20
CA GLY A 239 -6.56 13.05 0.20
C GLY A 239 -6.75 11.72 0.94
N VAL A 240 -6.40 10.60 0.33
CA VAL A 240 -6.48 9.29 0.95
C VAL A 240 -5.09 8.78 1.29
N ASP A 241 -4.94 8.21 2.47
CA ASP A 241 -3.72 7.56 2.91
C ASP A 241 -3.25 6.50 1.91
N VAL A 242 -1.93 6.40 1.72
CA VAL A 242 -1.33 5.47 0.74
C VAL A 242 -1.60 4.02 1.11
N PHE A 243 -1.56 3.67 2.40
CA PHE A 243 -1.86 2.30 2.84
C PHE A 243 -3.30 1.92 2.50
N THR A 244 -4.25 2.82 2.77
CA THR A 244 -5.66 2.67 2.37
C THR A 244 -5.80 2.55 0.86
N THR A 245 -5.15 3.43 0.08
CA THR A 245 -5.15 3.36 -1.40
C THR A 245 -4.65 2.01 -1.94
N MET A 246 -3.72 1.36 -1.24
CA MET A 246 -3.20 0.02 -1.59
C MET A 246 -4.15 -1.10 -1.19
N THR A 247 -4.83 -0.98 -0.06
CA THR A 247 -5.62 -2.02 0.59
C THR A 247 -7.13 -1.86 0.42
N GLU A 248 -7.60 -0.70 -0.05
CA GLU A 248 -9.01 -0.48 -0.36
C GLU A 248 -9.53 -1.47 -1.40
N THR A 249 -10.73 -2.01 -1.16
CA THR A 249 -11.39 -2.91 -2.09
C THR A 249 -11.83 -2.16 -3.34
N GLN A 250 -11.71 -2.83 -4.49
CA GLN A 250 -12.06 -2.27 -5.80
C GLN A 250 -13.40 -2.84 -6.28
N GLY A 251 -14.09 -2.09 -7.13
CA GLY A 251 -15.35 -2.51 -7.74
C GLY A 251 -16.57 -1.77 -7.20
N SER A 252 -17.74 -2.25 -7.55
CA SER A 252 -19.01 -1.63 -7.20
C SER A 252 -19.53 -2.14 -5.85
N TYR A 253 -20.12 -1.26 -5.07
CA TYR A 253 -20.79 -1.61 -3.82
C TYR A 253 -22.07 -2.41 -4.09
N VAL A 254 -22.33 -3.41 -3.24
CA VAL A 254 -23.51 -4.27 -3.31
C VAL A 254 -24.24 -4.19 -1.99
N LEU A 255 -25.53 -3.88 -2.04
CA LEU A 255 -26.39 -3.96 -0.85
C LEU A 255 -26.39 -5.40 -0.30
N SER A 256 -26.10 -5.54 0.99
CA SER A 256 -26.11 -6.80 1.70
C SER A 256 -26.66 -6.63 3.10
N SER A 257 -27.33 -7.65 3.60
CA SER A 257 -27.72 -7.76 5.01
C SER A 257 -26.80 -8.78 5.68
N ILE A 258 -26.36 -8.50 6.89
CA ILE A 258 -25.53 -9.41 7.69
C ILE A 258 -26.40 -10.01 8.79
N THR A 259 -26.46 -11.33 8.83
CA THR A 259 -27.10 -12.09 9.92
C THR A 259 -26.01 -12.55 10.88
N TYR A 260 -26.10 -12.11 12.11
CA TYR A 260 -25.15 -12.45 13.17
C TYR A 260 -25.39 -13.84 13.74
N PRO A 261 -24.41 -14.43 14.50
CA PRO A 261 -24.54 -15.76 15.09
C PRO A 261 -25.76 -15.94 16.00
N THR A 262 -26.26 -14.87 16.61
CA THR A 262 -27.51 -14.86 17.39
C THR A 262 -28.77 -15.05 16.55
N GLY A 263 -28.67 -14.98 15.23
CA GLY A 263 -29.83 -14.99 14.31
C GLY A 263 -30.41 -13.59 14.04
N VAL A 264 -29.88 -12.55 14.68
CA VAL A 264 -30.29 -11.16 14.44
C VAL A 264 -29.74 -10.70 13.10
N THR A 265 -30.60 -10.15 12.26
CA THR A 265 -30.21 -9.49 11.00
C THR A 265 -30.27 -8.00 11.20
N LEU A 266 -29.14 -7.32 11.10
CA LEU A 266 -29.05 -5.87 11.22
C LEU A 266 -29.07 -5.21 9.85
N GLU A 267 -29.84 -4.15 9.76
CA GLU A 267 -29.90 -3.26 8.61
C GLU A 267 -29.04 -2.02 8.79
N ARG A 268 -28.59 -1.75 10.02
CA ARG A 268 -27.74 -0.63 10.42
C ARG A 268 -26.62 -1.12 11.32
N ALA A 269 -25.43 -0.61 11.09
CA ALA A 269 -24.28 -0.87 11.95
C ALA A 269 -24.37 -0.16 13.32
N ASP A 270 -25.24 0.84 13.44
CA ASP A 270 -25.41 1.66 14.64
C ASP A 270 -25.57 0.86 15.92
N ASP A 271 -26.40 -0.18 15.87
CA ASP A 271 -26.74 -0.97 17.05
C ASP A 271 -25.54 -1.77 17.61
N LEU A 272 -24.60 -2.14 16.73
CA LEU A 272 -23.39 -2.87 17.13
C LEU A 272 -22.22 -1.95 17.50
N HIS A 273 -22.07 -0.85 16.79
CA HIS A 273 -20.89 0.02 16.89
C HIS A 273 -21.07 1.15 17.87
N THR A 274 -22.29 1.39 18.37
CA THR A 274 -22.57 2.49 19.30
C THR A 274 -21.76 2.34 20.58
N ALA A 275 -21.12 3.43 20.98
CA ALA A 275 -20.45 3.52 22.26
C ALA A 275 -21.44 3.58 23.43
N THR A 276 -20.94 3.41 24.63
CA THR A 276 -21.72 3.41 25.86
C THR A 276 -21.97 4.84 26.39
N TYR A 277 -22.52 5.71 25.56
CA TYR A 277 -22.96 7.04 25.99
C TYR A 277 -24.41 7.29 25.59
N VAL A 278 -25.00 8.34 26.17
CA VAL A 278 -26.42 8.64 26.02
C VAL A 278 -26.77 8.85 24.54
N GLU A 279 -27.76 8.12 24.06
CA GLU A 279 -28.29 8.26 22.70
C GLU A 279 -28.75 9.70 22.44
N GLY A 280 -28.36 10.25 21.28
CA GLY A 280 -28.69 11.63 20.89
C GLY A 280 -27.82 12.70 21.54
N SER A 281 -26.87 12.36 22.41
CA SER A 281 -25.90 13.30 22.93
C SER A 281 -24.96 13.78 21.81
N ARG A 282 -24.22 14.89 22.02
CA ARG A 282 -23.25 15.42 21.05
C ARG A 282 -22.16 14.39 20.74
N GLU A 283 -21.72 13.65 21.75
CA GLU A 283 -20.71 12.59 21.66
C GLU A 283 -21.22 11.43 20.82
N SER A 284 -22.47 11.00 21.01
CA SER A 284 -23.13 9.96 20.23
C SER A 284 -23.25 10.37 18.75
N ILE A 285 -23.69 11.60 18.47
CA ILE A 285 -23.83 12.12 17.11
C ILE A 285 -22.46 12.21 16.43
N ALA A 286 -21.46 12.74 17.12
CA ALA A 286 -20.09 12.85 16.59
C ALA A 286 -19.49 11.46 16.31
N SER A 287 -19.63 10.50 17.23
CA SER A 287 -19.17 9.14 17.05
C SER A 287 -19.85 8.46 15.87
N ASN A 288 -21.17 8.65 15.73
CA ASN A 288 -21.92 8.09 14.60
C ASN A 288 -21.46 8.66 13.25
N ALA A 289 -21.09 9.93 13.20
CA ALA A 289 -20.57 10.56 11.99
C ALA A 289 -19.18 10.03 11.60
N GLU A 290 -18.30 9.75 12.58
CA GLU A 290 -16.94 9.30 12.34
C GLU A 290 -16.83 7.79 12.03
N ARG A 291 -17.66 6.97 12.67
CA ARG A 291 -17.55 5.52 12.56
C ARG A 291 -17.95 4.94 11.21
N PHE A 292 -18.67 5.71 10.39
CA PHE A 292 -19.13 5.30 9.07
C PHE A 292 -18.18 5.73 7.94
N THR A 293 -16.91 5.76 8.21
CA THR A 293 -15.88 6.07 7.20
C THR A 293 -15.34 4.85 6.49
N ASP A 294 -15.55 3.63 7.02
CA ASP A 294 -15.14 2.36 6.44
C ASP A 294 -16.34 1.58 5.87
N ASP A 295 -16.06 0.61 5.02
CA ASP A 295 -17.06 -0.23 4.33
C ASP A 295 -17.87 -1.12 5.30
N TYR A 296 -17.35 -1.26 6.51
CA TYR A 296 -17.89 -2.12 7.54
C TYR A 296 -18.99 -1.52 8.35
N THR A 297 -19.01 -0.24 8.44
CA THR A 297 -19.99 0.48 9.21
C THR A 297 -21.36 0.54 8.54
N ASN A 298 -21.38 0.19 7.26
CA ASN A 298 -22.62 0.01 6.52
C ASN A 298 -22.84 -1.47 6.21
N VAL A 299 -23.52 -2.17 7.11
CA VAL A 299 -23.81 -3.61 7.00
C VAL A 299 -24.59 -4.01 5.75
N ARG A 300 -25.17 -3.05 5.06
CA ARG A 300 -25.91 -3.28 3.81
C ARG A 300 -25.05 -3.16 2.56
N THR A 301 -23.86 -2.60 2.67
CA THR A 301 -23.06 -2.27 1.51
C THR A 301 -21.72 -2.99 1.57
N ILE A 302 -21.50 -3.95 0.69
CA ILE A 302 -20.24 -4.69 0.59
C ILE A 302 -19.65 -4.45 -0.79
N ASN A 303 -18.38 -4.09 -0.81
CA ASN A 303 -17.64 -3.97 -2.06
C ASN A 303 -17.34 -5.35 -2.66
N LYS A 304 -17.62 -5.54 -3.93
CA LYS A 304 -17.42 -6.83 -4.63
C LYS A 304 -15.99 -7.17 -4.97
N GLY A 305 -15.12 -6.17 -5.00
CA GLY A 305 -13.75 -6.33 -5.45
C GLY A 305 -12.80 -6.82 -4.36
N MET A 306 -11.56 -7.04 -4.76
CA MET A 306 -10.42 -7.17 -3.87
C MET A 306 -9.63 -5.87 -3.85
N SER A 307 -8.75 -5.73 -2.87
CA SER A 307 -7.78 -4.63 -2.85
C SER A 307 -6.80 -4.73 -4.03
N ARG A 308 -6.13 -3.62 -4.36
CA ARG A 308 -5.09 -3.60 -5.39
C ARG A 308 -3.98 -4.61 -5.10
N MET A 309 -3.57 -4.71 -3.84
CA MET A 309 -2.63 -5.74 -3.39
C MET A 309 -3.23 -7.14 -3.55
N GLY A 310 -4.50 -7.34 -3.19
CA GLY A 310 -5.19 -8.61 -3.32
C GLY A 310 -5.19 -9.16 -4.74
N TYR A 311 -5.45 -8.33 -5.74
CA TYR A 311 -5.39 -8.75 -7.14
C TYR A 311 -4.00 -9.22 -7.55
N SER A 312 -2.95 -8.45 -7.22
CA SER A 312 -1.58 -8.84 -7.54
C SER A 312 -1.16 -10.12 -6.82
N PHE A 313 -1.55 -10.30 -5.56
CA PHE A 313 -1.28 -11.52 -4.80
C PHE A 313 -1.96 -12.75 -5.43
N VAL A 314 -3.25 -12.65 -5.72
CA VAL A 314 -4.00 -13.76 -6.32
C VAL A 314 -3.41 -14.16 -7.67
N LEU A 315 -3.16 -13.20 -8.55
CA LEU A 315 -2.54 -13.48 -9.85
C LEU A 315 -1.14 -14.08 -9.70
N GLY A 316 -0.30 -13.49 -8.83
CA GLY A 316 1.07 -13.94 -8.61
C GLY A 316 1.17 -15.33 -7.99
N ILE A 317 0.36 -15.61 -6.96
CA ILE A 317 0.34 -16.92 -6.29
C ILE A 317 -0.14 -18.01 -7.24
N ILE A 318 -1.26 -17.80 -7.93
CA ILE A 318 -1.81 -18.81 -8.85
C ILE A 318 -0.83 -19.06 -10.01
N ALA A 319 -0.26 -17.99 -10.59
CA ALA A 319 0.73 -18.12 -11.65
C ALA A 319 1.97 -18.89 -11.18
N THR A 320 2.44 -18.63 -9.97
CA THR A 320 3.59 -19.36 -9.39
C THR A 320 3.25 -20.82 -9.13
N ILE A 321 2.10 -21.12 -8.55
CA ILE A 321 1.65 -22.51 -8.33
C ILE A 321 1.61 -23.27 -9.66
N LEU A 322 0.98 -22.70 -10.69
CA LEU A 322 0.91 -23.31 -12.01
C LEU A 322 2.30 -23.51 -12.63
N ALA A 323 3.19 -22.53 -12.49
CA ALA A 323 4.55 -22.63 -12.99
C ALA A 323 5.32 -23.78 -12.32
N TYR A 324 5.20 -23.95 -11.00
CA TYR A 324 5.86 -25.04 -10.27
C TYR A 324 5.22 -26.39 -10.59
N VAL A 325 3.89 -26.49 -10.60
CA VAL A 325 3.16 -27.74 -10.88
C VAL A 325 3.44 -28.25 -12.30
N LEU A 326 3.60 -27.38 -13.26
CA LEU A 326 3.90 -27.76 -14.65
C LEU A 326 5.41 -27.79 -14.93
N GLY A 327 6.16 -26.81 -14.46
CA GLY A 327 7.57 -26.60 -14.81
C GLY A 327 8.51 -27.66 -14.24
N LEU A 328 8.26 -28.08 -12.99
CA LEU A 328 9.10 -29.10 -12.38
C LEU A 328 8.96 -30.46 -13.05
N PRO A 329 7.74 -31.01 -13.28
CA PRO A 329 7.56 -32.26 -14.00
C PRO A 329 8.08 -32.20 -15.45
N ILE A 330 7.82 -31.10 -16.16
CA ILE A 330 8.30 -30.97 -17.54
C ILE A 330 9.83 -30.91 -17.58
N GLY A 331 10.47 -30.11 -16.72
CA GLY A 331 11.93 -30.02 -16.62
C GLY A 331 12.59 -31.36 -16.23
N LEU A 332 11.93 -32.10 -15.34
CA LEU A 332 12.33 -33.46 -14.97
C LEU A 332 12.27 -34.41 -16.17
N LEU A 333 11.16 -34.41 -16.92
CA LEU A 333 11.00 -35.26 -18.12
C LEU A 333 12.00 -34.87 -19.21
N MET A 334 12.30 -33.59 -19.39
CA MET A 334 13.34 -33.12 -20.30
C MET A 334 14.73 -33.69 -19.94
N SER A 335 15.07 -33.68 -18.65
CA SER A 335 16.34 -34.22 -18.17
C SER A 335 16.45 -35.73 -18.35
N ARG A 336 15.35 -36.45 -18.12
CA ARG A 336 15.28 -37.91 -18.27
C ARG A 336 15.41 -38.35 -19.73
N HIS A 337 14.88 -37.57 -20.65
CA HIS A 337 14.91 -37.83 -22.10
C HIS A 337 15.80 -36.79 -22.81
N LYS A 338 17.01 -36.60 -22.28
CA LYS A 338 17.98 -35.66 -22.82
C LYS A 338 18.18 -35.88 -24.33
N GLU A 339 18.15 -34.76 -25.10
CA GLU A 339 18.28 -34.77 -26.58
C GLU A 339 17.09 -35.41 -27.33
N GLY A 340 16.07 -35.92 -26.60
CA GLY A 340 14.83 -36.42 -27.16
C GLY A 340 13.90 -35.32 -27.66
N LEU A 341 12.79 -35.71 -28.25
CA LEU A 341 11.81 -34.77 -28.83
C LEU A 341 11.28 -33.78 -27.78
N LEU A 342 10.93 -34.25 -26.59
CA LEU A 342 10.37 -33.45 -25.51
C LEU A 342 11.42 -32.43 -25.00
N ASP A 343 12.69 -32.83 -24.89
CA ASP A 343 13.78 -31.94 -24.51
C ASP A 343 14.03 -30.85 -25.58
N LYS A 344 13.95 -31.21 -26.86
CA LYS A 344 14.08 -30.25 -27.96
C LYS A 344 12.94 -29.23 -27.97
N ILE A 345 11.67 -29.69 -27.86
CA ILE A 345 10.51 -28.80 -27.81
C ILE A 345 10.56 -27.89 -26.58
N GLY A 346 10.85 -28.44 -25.40
CA GLY A 346 11.00 -27.66 -24.18
C GLY A 346 12.12 -26.62 -24.27
N THR A 347 13.24 -26.98 -24.91
CA THR A 347 14.36 -26.04 -25.11
C THR A 347 13.97 -24.93 -26.10
N ILE A 348 13.26 -25.23 -27.17
CA ILE A 348 12.72 -24.20 -28.11
C ILE A 348 11.79 -23.25 -27.37
N TYR A 349 10.87 -23.77 -26.54
CA TYR A 349 9.99 -22.94 -25.72
C TYR A 349 10.77 -22.02 -24.75
N ILE A 350 11.77 -22.58 -24.04
CA ILE A 350 12.61 -21.80 -23.13
C ILE A 350 13.34 -20.68 -23.90
N MET A 351 13.93 -21.02 -25.06
CA MET A 351 14.63 -20.03 -25.90
C MET A 351 13.67 -18.95 -26.41
N PHE A 352 12.47 -19.33 -26.84
CA PHE A 352 11.45 -18.37 -27.29
C PHE A 352 11.10 -17.37 -26.17
N ILE A 353 10.77 -17.85 -24.97
CA ILE A 353 10.38 -16.98 -23.85
C ILE A 353 11.53 -16.06 -23.40
N ILE A 354 12.79 -16.54 -23.45
CA ILE A 354 13.95 -15.72 -23.07
C ILE A 354 14.29 -14.69 -24.15
N ALA A 355 14.16 -15.05 -25.42
CA ALA A 355 14.56 -14.19 -26.53
C ALA A 355 13.50 -13.11 -26.88
N VAL A 356 12.21 -13.41 -26.69
CA VAL A 356 11.12 -12.52 -27.06
C VAL A 356 10.81 -11.56 -25.89
N PRO A 357 10.71 -10.25 -26.14
CA PRO A 357 10.32 -9.29 -25.11
C PRO A 357 8.98 -9.65 -24.48
N SER A 358 8.87 -9.53 -23.15
CA SER A 358 7.67 -9.94 -22.39
C SER A 358 6.39 -9.31 -22.94
N LEU A 359 6.42 -8.05 -23.29
CA LEU A 359 5.27 -7.34 -23.84
C LEU A 359 4.75 -8.00 -25.13
N ALA A 360 5.64 -8.47 -26.00
CA ALA A 360 5.26 -9.07 -27.26
C ALA A 360 4.50 -10.38 -27.09
N TYR A 361 5.01 -11.30 -26.24
CA TYR A 361 4.29 -12.56 -26.00
C TYR A 361 3.01 -12.38 -25.19
N ILE A 362 2.93 -11.39 -24.26
CA ILE A 362 1.70 -11.07 -23.54
C ILE A 362 0.61 -10.63 -24.53
N PHE A 363 0.92 -9.73 -25.46
CA PHE A 363 -0.02 -9.32 -26.50
C PHE A 363 -0.40 -10.47 -27.44
N LEU A 364 0.56 -11.33 -27.81
CA LEU A 364 0.29 -12.52 -28.60
C LEU A 364 -0.74 -13.44 -27.90
N PHE A 365 -0.53 -13.74 -26.63
CA PHE A 365 -1.45 -14.58 -25.86
C PHE A 365 -2.80 -13.91 -25.62
N LYS A 366 -2.83 -12.58 -25.42
CA LYS A 366 -4.07 -11.80 -25.36
C LYS A 366 -4.86 -11.91 -26.67
N ALA A 367 -4.18 -11.76 -27.81
CA ALA A 367 -4.81 -11.89 -29.12
C ALA A 367 -5.34 -13.30 -29.41
N ILE A 368 -4.54 -14.34 -29.14
CA ILE A 368 -4.94 -15.74 -29.30
C ILE A 368 -6.08 -16.08 -28.33
N GLY A 369 -5.96 -15.71 -27.06
CA GLY A 369 -6.96 -15.97 -26.05
C GLY A 369 -8.31 -15.33 -26.36
N GLY A 370 -8.31 -14.10 -26.85
CA GLY A 370 -9.53 -13.40 -27.24
C GLY A 370 -10.14 -13.91 -28.55
N SER A 371 -9.33 -14.15 -29.57
CA SER A 371 -9.83 -14.52 -30.89
C SER A 371 -10.20 -16.00 -31.00
N VAL A 372 -9.36 -16.89 -30.50
CA VAL A 372 -9.54 -18.34 -30.61
C VAL A 372 -10.39 -18.91 -29.47
N PHE A 373 -10.03 -18.56 -28.22
CA PHE A 373 -10.68 -19.12 -27.03
C PHE A 373 -11.85 -18.27 -26.51
N LYS A 374 -12.12 -17.10 -27.12
CA LYS A 374 -13.19 -16.18 -26.71
C LYS A 374 -13.13 -15.75 -25.25
N LEU A 375 -11.92 -15.71 -24.66
CA LEU A 375 -11.71 -15.28 -23.29
C LEU A 375 -11.73 -13.75 -23.20
N PRO A 376 -12.16 -13.18 -22.04
CA PRO A 376 -12.10 -11.75 -21.80
C PRO A 376 -10.65 -11.23 -21.92
N THR A 377 -10.45 -10.22 -22.75
CA THR A 377 -9.14 -9.60 -22.98
C THR A 377 -8.89 -8.37 -22.12
N LEU A 378 -9.90 -7.92 -21.40
CA LEU A 378 -9.83 -6.84 -20.40
C LEU A 378 -10.43 -7.34 -19.10
N PHE A 379 -9.90 -6.82 -18.00
CA PHE A 379 -10.40 -7.09 -16.68
C PHE A 379 -11.59 -6.17 -16.41
N ASP A 380 -12.75 -6.74 -16.14
CA ASP A 380 -13.99 -6.01 -15.88
C ASP A 380 -14.63 -6.54 -14.60
N LEU A 381 -14.59 -5.74 -13.54
CA LEU A 381 -15.11 -6.10 -12.22
C LEU A 381 -16.63 -6.21 -12.20
N ASP A 382 -17.31 -5.43 -13.04
CA ASP A 382 -18.77 -5.39 -13.07
C ASP A 382 -19.37 -6.60 -13.83
N SER A 383 -18.58 -7.25 -14.69
CA SER A 383 -19.03 -8.44 -15.43
C SER A 383 -19.26 -9.66 -14.53
N GLY A 384 -18.65 -9.70 -13.34
CA GLY A 384 -18.68 -10.86 -12.44
C GLY A 384 -18.04 -12.15 -12.99
N SER A 385 -17.48 -12.12 -14.20
CA SER A 385 -16.92 -13.28 -14.87
C SER A 385 -15.53 -13.63 -14.35
N LYS A 386 -15.38 -14.82 -13.74
CA LYS A 386 -14.08 -15.32 -13.30
C LYS A 386 -13.12 -15.66 -14.47
N LEU A 387 -13.62 -15.76 -15.70
CA LEU A 387 -12.80 -16.04 -16.89
C LEU A 387 -11.78 -14.93 -17.17
N MET A 388 -12.02 -13.71 -16.70
CA MET A 388 -11.09 -12.58 -16.85
C MET A 388 -9.71 -12.79 -16.19
N TYR A 389 -9.60 -13.73 -15.24
CA TYR A 389 -8.33 -14.07 -14.58
C TYR A 389 -7.42 -14.96 -15.42
N ILE A 390 -7.98 -15.72 -16.38
CA ILE A 390 -7.24 -16.77 -17.10
C ILE A 390 -6.08 -16.19 -17.90
N LEU A 391 -6.32 -15.20 -18.75
CA LEU A 391 -5.27 -14.66 -19.62
C LEU A 391 -4.15 -13.96 -18.85
N PRO A 392 -4.42 -13.12 -17.84
CA PRO A 392 -3.37 -12.56 -16.98
C PRO A 392 -2.54 -13.63 -16.26
N ILE A 393 -3.19 -14.65 -15.68
CA ILE A 393 -2.49 -15.74 -14.98
C ILE A 393 -1.61 -16.54 -15.95
N VAL A 394 -2.12 -16.93 -17.12
CA VAL A 394 -1.33 -17.63 -18.13
C VAL A 394 -0.12 -16.80 -18.56
N SER A 395 -0.31 -15.51 -18.82
CA SER A 395 0.76 -14.60 -19.22
C SER A 395 1.87 -14.47 -18.18
N LEU A 396 1.51 -14.51 -16.88
CA LEU A 396 2.48 -14.51 -15.77
C LEU A 396 3.15 -15.87 -15.55
N THR A 397 2.42 -16.97 -15.82
CA THR A 397 2.91 -18.33 -15.63
C THR A 397 4.03 -18.67 -16.63
N LEU A 398 3.89 -18.27 -17.89
CA LEU A 398 4.77 -18.69 -18.97
C LEU A 398 6.26 -18.39 -18.74
N PRO A 399 6.68 -17.18 -18.38
CA PRO A 399 8.10 -16.91 -18.13
C PRO A 399 8.64 -17.67 -16.92
N GLN A 400 7.83 -17.84 -15.88
CA GLN A 400 8.21 -18.61 -14.69
C GLN A 400 8.37 -20.09 -15.02
N LEU A 401 7.44 -20.63 -15.81
CA LEU A 401 7.45 -22.01 -16.32
C LEU A 401 8.75 -22.28 -17.08
N ALA A 402 9.11 -21.43 -18.04
CA ALA A 402 10.33 -21.56 -18.82
C ALA A 402 11.59 -21.54 -17.92
N ASN A 403 11.62 -20.66 -16.94
CA ASN A 403 12.72 -20.56 -15.99
C ASN A 403 12.85 -21.82 -15.11
N LEU A 404 11.73 -22.32 -14.58
CA LEU A 404 11.71 -23.54 -13.76
C LEU A 404 12.08 -24.78 -14.56
N MET A 405 11.59 -24.93 -15.79
CA MET A 405 11.98 -26.01 -16.69
C MET A 405 13.50 -26.00 -16.94
N LYS A 406 14.06 -24.82 -17.23
CA LYS A 406 15.50 -24.64 -17.46
C LYS A 406 16.33 -25.05 -16.25
N TRP A 407 15.99 -24.55 -15.05
CA TRP A 407 16.77 -24.82 -13.85
C TRP A 407 16.57 -26.26 -13.36
N MET A 408 15.36 -26.79 -13.42
CA MET A 408 15.08 -28.17 -13.05
C MET A 408 15.87 -29.14 -13.95
N ARG A 409 15.81 -28.95 -15.27
CA ARG A 409 16.60 -29.74 -16.22
C ARG A 409 18.09 -29.68 -15.91
N ARG A 410 18.62 -28.49 -15.65
CA ARG A 410 20.03 -28.28 -15.31
C ARG A 410 20.43 -29.01 -14.04
N TYR A 411 19.73 -28.76 -12.94
CA TYR A 411 20.04 -29.39 -11.66
C TYR A 411 19.93 -30.93 -11.72
N MET A 412 18.94 -31.45 -12.44
CA MET A 412 18.83 -32.89 -12.62
C MET A 412 20.04 -33.47 -13.36
N ILE A 413 20.49 -32.84 -14.44
CA ILE A 413 21.65 -33.32 -15.20
C ILE A 413 22.91 -33.23 -14.33
N ASP A 414 23.11 -32.15 -13.58
CA ASP A 414 24.23 -31.98 -12.67
C ASP A 414 24.24 -33.08 -11.59
N GLN A 415 23.10 -33.41 -11.02
CA GLN A 415 22.97 -34.49 -10.02
C GLN A 415 23.19 -35.88 -10.64
N MET A 416 22.73 -36.14 -11.86
CA MET A 416 22.93 -37.42 -12.55
C MET A 416 24.42 -37.74 -12.78
N ASN A 417 25.25 -36.74 -12.90
CA ASN A 417 26.70 -36.89 -13.14
C ASN A 417 27.52 -36.93 -11.83
N SER A 418 26.87 -36.83 -10.66
CA SER A 418 27.54 -36.80 -9.35
C SER A 418 28.08 -38.19 -8.93
N ASP A 419 29.12 -38.19 -8.09
CA ASP A 419 29.80 -39.43 -7.67
C ASP A 419 28.90 -40.30 -6.77
N TYR A 420 28.01 -39.70 -5.97
CA TYR A 420 27.07 -40.49 -5.16
C TYR A 420 26.10 -41.31 -6.02
N VAL A 421 25.74 -40.83 -7.22
CA VAL A 421 24.91 -41.55 -8.17
C VAL A 421 25.67 -42.73 -8.78
N LYS A 422 26.94 -42.54 -9.12
CA LYS A 422 27.83 -43.62 -9.58
C LYS A 422 27.98 -44.70 -8.50
N PHE A 423 28.16 -44.27 -7.24
CA PHE A 423 28.26 -45.19 -6.10
C PHE A 423 26.93 -45.96 -5.86
N ALA A 424 25.79 -45.27 -5.92
CA ALA A 424 24.47 -45.93 -5.76
C ALA A 424 24.23 -46.97 -6.89
N ARG A 425 24.66 -46.68 -8.11
CA ARG A 425 24.58 -47.59 -9.25
C ARG A 425 25.49 -48.82 -9.07
N SER A 426 26.74 -48.65 -8.60
CA SER A 426 27.64 -49.76 -8.29
C SER A 426 27.16 -50.58 -7.09
N GLY A 427 26.37 -50.00 -6.19
CA GLY A 427 25.66 -50.67 -5.08
C GLY A 427 24.42 -51.46 -5.49
N GLY A 428 24.10 -51.52 -6.79
CA GLY A 428 23.02 -52.33 -7.32
C GLY A 428 21.60 -51.71 -7.23
N LEU A 429 21.49 -50.41 -6.90
CA LEU A 429 20.20 -49.73 -6.92
C LEU A 429 19.70 -49.56 -8.36
N SER A 430 18.40 -49.75 -8.55
CA SER A 430 17.75 -49.54 -9.86
C SER A 430 17.78 -48.05 -10.27
N GLU A 431 17.86 -47.79 -11.58
CA GLU A 431 17.84 -46.40 -12.12
C GLU A 431 16.59 -45.61 -11.63
N THR A 432 15.46 -46.28 -11.47
CA THR A 432 14.23 -45.64 -10.96
C THR A 432 14.37 -45.24 -9.49
N GLU A 433 15.00 -46.06 -8.65
CA GLU A 433 15.27 -45.73 -7.25
C GLU A 433 16.28 -44.62 -7.11
N ILE A 434 17.37 -44.68 -7.87
CA ILE A 434 18.42 -43.65 -7.92
C ILE A 434 17.76 -42.30 -8.31
N PHE A 435 16.97 -42.31 -9.37
CA PHE A 435 16.32 -41.12 -9.88
C PHE A 435 15.31 -40.51 -8.87
N SER A 436 14.41 -41.33 -8.32
CA SER A 436 13.33 -40.85 -7.43
C SER A 436 13.78 -40.53 -6.01
N LYS A 437 14.72 -41.31 -5.44
CA LYS A 437 15.13 -41.16 -4.05
C LYS A 437 16.33 -40.23 -3.88
N HIS A 438 17.23 -40.17 -4.85
CA HIS A 438 18.52 -39.46 -4.73
C HIS A 438 18.60 -38.22 -5.63
N ILE A 439 18.41 -38.37 -6.93
CA ILE A 439 18.60 -37.26 -7.88
C ILE A 439 17.51 -36.20 -7.71
N TRP A 440 16.23 -36.60 -7.75
CA TRP A 440 15.09 -35.71 -7.65
C TRP A 440 15.14 -34.86 -6.37
N LYS A 441 15.31 -35.50 -5.22
CA LYS A 441 15.32 -34.81 -3.93
C LYS A 441 16.42 -33.73 -3.87
N ASN A 442 17.63 -34.05 -4.30
CA ASN A 442 18.75 -33.10 -4.27
C ASN A 442 18.58 -31.96 -5.29
N ALA A 443 18.03 -32.27 -6.49
CA ALA A 443 17.77 -31.25 -7.51
C ALA A 443 16.65 -30.26 -7.12
N MET A 444 15.72 -30.68 -6.28
CA MET A 444 14.60 -29.84 -5.81
C MET A 444 15.00 -28.80 -4.77
N ILE A 445 16.03 -29.03 -3.96
CA ILE A 445 16.42 -28.16 -2.85
C ILE A 445 16.55 -26.69 -3.26
N PRO A 446 17.35 -26.32 -4.29
CA PRO A 446 17.49 -24.93 -4.70
C PRO A 446 16.18 -24.31 -5.21
N LEU A 447 15.30 -25.11 -5.82
CA LEU A 447 14.05 -24.66 -6.40
C LEU A 447 13.00 -24.37 -5.33
N VAL A 448 12.93 -25.20 -4.29
CA VAL A 448 12.02 -24.99 -3.14
C VAL A 448 12.39 -23.71 -2.39
N HIS A 449 13.67 -23.46 -2.17
CA HIS A 449 14.15 -22.20 -1.60
C HIS A 449 13.65 -20.99 -2.38
N GLY A 450 13.56 -21.08 -3.69
CA GLY A 450 13.10 -20.01 -4.57
C GLY A 450 11.60 -19.71 -4.56
N ILE A 451 10.74 -20.56 -3.96
CA ILE A 451 9.28 -20.40 -4.03
C ILE A 451 8.80 -19.03 -3.53
N PRO A 452 9.16 -18.57 -2.32
CA PRO A 452 8.70 -17.27 -1.83
C PRO A 452 9.17 -16.11 -2.70
N ALA A 453 10.42 -16.16 -3.14
CA ALA A 453 10.98 -15.16 -4.04
C ALA A 453 10.28 -15.14 -5.40
N SER A 454 9.87 -16.31 -5.92
CA SER A 454 9.11 -16.42 -7.17
C SER A 454 7.73 -15.78 -7.06
N ILE A 455 7.05 -15.91 -5.91
CA ILE A 455 5.76 -15.24 -5.66
C ILE A 455 5.93 -13.73 -5.74
N ILE A 456 6.90 -13.18 -5.02
CA ILE A 456 7.15 -11.73 -5.03
C ILE A 456 7.61 -11.25 -6.42
N ALA A 457 8.48 -11.99 -7.09
CA ALA A 457 8.90 -11.67 -8.45
C ALA A 457 7.73 -11.68 -9.44
N SER A 458 6.76 -12.59 -9.24
CA SER A 458 5.52 -12.63 -10.02
C SER A 458 4.67 -11.39 -9.81
N MET A 459 4.55 -10.91 -8.57
CA MET A 459 3.82 -9.68 -8.26
C MET A 459 4.49 -8.45 -8.90
N VAL A 460 5.81 -8.34 -8.80
CA VAL A 460 6.58 -7.27 -9.46
C VAL A 460 6.49 -7.42 -10.98
N GLY A 461 6.62 -8.64 -11.52
CA GLY A 461 6.46 -8.92 -12.94
C GLY A 461 5.04 -8.71 -13.47
N ALA A 462 4.05 -8.69 -12.59
CA ALA A 462 2.65 -8.43 -12.94
C ALA A 462 2.41 -7.01 -13.47
N ILE A 463 3.31 -6.04 -13.23
CA ILE A 463 3.15 -4.64 -13.64
C ILE A 463 2.76 -4.53 -15.13
N ILE A 464 3.50 -5.20 -16.02
CA ILE A 464 3.22 -5.17 -17.45
C ILE A 464 1.92 -5.87 -17.77
N THR A 465 1.70 -7.05 -17.17
CA THR A 465 0.48 -7.85 -17.38
C THR A 465 -0.75 -7.10 -16.87
N GLU A 466 -0.69 -6.54 -15.68
CA GLU A 466 -1.78 -5.74 -15.12
C GLU A 466 -2.11 -4.54 -16.01
N ARG A 467 -1.10 -3.88 -16.56
CA ARG A 467 -1.31 -2.76 -17.47
C ARG A 467 -1.95 -3.19 -18.79
N VAL A 468 -1.52 -4.32 -19.38
CA VAL A 468 -2.05 -4.83 -20.65
C VAL A 468 -3.49 -5.32 -20.53
N TYR A 469 -3.83 -5.97 -19.41
CA TYR A 469 -5.18 -6.50 -19.17
C TYR A 469 -6.08 -5.56 -18.36
N VAL A 470 -5.56 -4.38 -17.94
CA VAL A 470 -6.26 -3.38 -17.12
C VAL A 470 -6.70 -3.96 -15.77
N VAL A 471 -5.86 -4.81 -15.18
CA VAL A 471 -6.11 -5.32 -13.82
C VAL A 471 -5.86 -4.21 -12.81
N PRO A 472 -6.77 -3.95 -11.85
CA PRO A 472 -6.57 -2.90 -10.84
C PRO A 472 -5.64 -3.38 -9.72
N GLY A 473 -4.43 -3.82 -10.08
CA GLY A 473 -3.44 -4.35 -9.15
C GLY A 473 -2.42 -3.32 -8.67
N ALA A 474 -1.51 -3.77 -7.83
CA ALA A 474 -0.43 -2.95 -7.25
C ALA A 474 0.55 -2.42 -8.29
N GLY A 475 0.86 -3.22 -9.32
CA GLY A 475 1.72 -2.79 -10.42
C GLY A 475 1.07 -1.71 -11.27
N ASN A 476 -0.23 -1.81 -11.51
CA ASN A 476 -0.98 -0.76 -12.18
C ASN A 476 -1.06 0.52 -11.32
N LEU A 477 -1.19 0.38 -9.99
CA LEU A 477 -1.13 1.51 -9.06
C LEU A 477 0.22 2.23 -9.18
N LEU A 478 1.33 1.49 -9.12
CA LEU A 478 2.68 2.06 -9.22
C LEU A 478 2.89 2.80 -10.55
N THR A 479 2.53 2.19 -11.67
CA THR A 479 2.67 2.84 -12.98
C THR A 479 1.79 4.07 -13.12
N THR A 480 0.58 4.05 -12.54
CA THR A 480 -0.32 5.19 -12.51
C THR A 480 0.26 6.31 -11.66
N ALA A 481 0.81 5.99 -10.48
CA ALA A 481 1.45 6.94 -9.59
C ALA A 481 2.67 7.62 -10.25
N ILE A 482 3.52 6.85 -10.94
CA ILE A 482 4.65 7.40 -11.70
C ILE A 482 4.17 8.38 -12.78
N ASN A 483 3.18 8.00 -13.58
CA ASN A 483 2.66 8.83 -14.66
C ASN A 483 1.93 10.09 -14.16
N ARG A 484 1.40 10.03 -12.94
CA ARG A 484 0.69 11.15 -12.29
C ARG A 484 1.54 11.90 -11.27
N TYR A 485 2.81 11.55 -11.14
CA TYR A 485 3.73 12.18 -10.19
C TYR A 485 3.27 12.11 -8.71
N ASP A 486 2.63 11.00 -8.33
CA ASP A 486 2.21 10.75 -6.95
C ASP A 486 3.37 10.13 -6.15
N ASN A 487 4.22 10.99 -5.63
CA ASN A 487 5.46 10.56 -4.98
C ASN A 487 5.21 9.76 -3.70
N ALA A 488 4.16 10.07 -2.95
CA ALA A 488 3.80 9.33 -1.74
C ALA A 488 3.43 7.87 -2.07
N VAL A 489 2.59 7.66 -3.09
CA VAL A 489 2.23 6.32 -3.56
C VAL A 489 3.45 5.57 -4.09
N ILE A 490 4.35 6.23 -4.85
CA ILE A 490 5.56 5.58 -5.36
C ILE A 490 6.43 5.08 -4.21
N VAL A 491 6.68 5.94 -3.20
CA VAL A 491 7.51 5.60 -2.02
C VAL A 491 6.84 4.49 -1.21
N GLY A 492 5.55 4.61 -0.91
CA GLY A 492 4.80 3.63 -0.10
C GLY A 492 4.72 2.25 -0.75
N VAL A 493 4.42 2.17 -2.05
CA VAL A 493 4.40 0.90 -2.80
C VAL A 493 5.81 0.29 -2.87
N THR A 494 6.84 1.11 -3.06
CA THR A 494 8.24 0.62 -3.06
C THR A 494 8.62 0.07 -1.70
N PHE A 495 8.27 0.76 -0.60
CA PHE A 495 8.50 0.27 0.75
C PHE A 495 7.81 -1.09 0.98
N PHE A 496 6.55 -1.21 0.58
CA PHE A 496 5.80 -2.45 0.68
C PHE A 496 6.50 -3.61 -0.04
N TYR A 497 6.91 -3.43 -1.30
CA TYR A 497 7.66 -4.45 -2.03
C TYR A 497 9.02 -4.76 -1.41
N ALA A 498 9.72 -3.77 -0.86
CA ALA A 498 10.98 -3.99 -0.16
C ALA A 498 10.78 -4.89 1.08
N VAL A 499 9.74 -4.63 1.87
CA VAL A 499 9.37 -5.45 3.04
C VAL A 499 9.01 -6.87 2.60
N LEU A 500 8.15 -7.02 1.58
CA LEU A 500 7.80 -8.34 1.05
C LEU A 500 9.03 -9.11 0.55
N SER A 501 9.96 -8.44 -0.11
CA SER A 501 11.23 -9.05 -0.56
C SER A 501 12.05 -9.59 0.61
N VAL A 502 12.16 -8.83 1.69
CA VAL A 502 12.84 -9.29 2.92
C VAL A 502 12.14 -10.51 3.52
N VAL A 503 10.82 -10.46 3.63
CA VAL A 503 10.00 -11.58 4.13
C VAL A 503 10.20 -12.82 3.26
N SER A 504 10.20 -12.66 1.93
CA SER A 504 10.38 -13.78 1.00
C SER A 504 11.75 -14.47 1.14
N ILE A 505 12.81 -13.70 1.36
CA ILE A 505 14.15 -14.26 1.60
C ILE A 505 14.16 -15.09 2.88
N ILE A 506 13.58 -14.57 3.96
CA ILE A 506 13.51 -15.28 5.25
C ILE A 506 12.68 -16.57 5.13
N LEU A 507 11.52 -16.50 4.44
CA LEU A 507 10.70 -17.68 4.17
C LEU A 507 11.44 -18.70 3.31
N GLY A 508 12.21 -18.26 2.32
CA GLY A 508 13.05 -19.12 1.51
C GLY A 508 14.12 -19.87 2.34
N ASP A 509 14.79 -19.17 3.25
CA ASP A 509 15.76 -19.78 4.16
C ASP A 509 15.10 -20.81 5.08
N VAL A 510 13.90 -20.49 5.63
CA VAL A 510 13.13 -21.42 6.47
C VAL A 510 12.71 -22.65 5.66
N LEU A 511 12.17 -22.48 4.47
CA LEU A 511 11.80 -23.59 3.60
C LEU A 511 13.00 -24.47 3.24
N MET A 512 14.13 -23.86 2.93
CA MET A 512 15.35 -24.60 2.64
C MET A 512 15.80 -25.48 3.81
N ALA A 513 15.74 -24.95 5.03
CA ALA A 513 16.08 -25.70 6.24
C ALA A 513 15.09 -26.83 6.58
N THR A 514 13.84 -26.71 6.16
CA THR A 514 12.85 -27.80 6.34
C THR A 514 13.05 -28.93 5.33
N VAL A 515 13.56 -28.62 4.14
CA VAL A 515 13.75 -29.59 3.04
C VAL A 515 15.13 -30.24 3.08
N ASP A 516 16.17 -29.49 3.45
CA ASP A 516 17.53 -30.02 3.58
C ASP A 516 17.95 -30.15 5.06
N PRO A 517 17.95 -31.38 5.63
CA PRO A 517 18.34 -31.62 7.02
C PRO A 517 19.81 -31.34 7.33
N ARG A 518 20.66 -31.11 6.30
CA ARG A 518 22.08 -30.76 6.47
C ARG A 518 22.24 -29.30 6.88
N ILE A 519 21.22 -28.47 6.69
CA ILE A 519 21.26 -27.06 7.05
C ILE A 519 20.84 -26.92 8.51
N SER A 520 21.82 -26.60 9.36
CA SER A 520 21.56 -26.26 10.76
C SER A 520 21.79 -24.76 10.98
N PHE A 521 20.85 -24.10 11.64
CA PHE A 521 20.97 -22.68 12.04
C PHE A 521 21.71 -22.54 13.39
N SER A 522 22.40 -23.58 13.88
CA SER A 522 23.17 -23.50 15.12
C SER A 522 24.48 -22.75 14.87
N THR A 523 24.75 -21.75 15.72
CA THR A 523 25.94 -20.90 15.67
C THR A 523 27.20 -21.58 16.23
N LYS A 524 27.23 -22.92 16.38
CA LYS A 524 28.37 -23.61 17.01
C LYS A 524 29.51 -23.96 16.06
N ASP A 525 29.34 -23.79 14.73
CA ASP A 525 30.32 -24.23 13.74
C ASP A 525 30.66 -23.17 12.66
N ARG A 526 30.85 -21.90 13.08
CA ARG A 526 31.51 -20.89 12.23
C ARG A 526 32.42 -19.99 13.03
#